data_4c6a02caac284f4f3ab143cad39f0f40
#
_entry.id   4c6a02caac284f4f3ab143cad39f0f40
#
_cell.length_a   1.000
_cell.length_b   1.000
_cell.length_c   1.000
_cell.angle_alpha   90.00
_cell.angle_beta   90.00
_cell.angle_gamma   90.00
#
_symmetry.space_group_name_H-M   'P 1'
#
loop_
_entity.id
_entity.type
_entity.pdbx_description
1 polymer ?
#
loop_
_entity_poly.entity_id
_entity_poly.type
_entity_poly.pdbx_seq_one_letter_code
_entity_poly.pdbx_strand_id
1 'polypeptide(L)'
;FQTSGLLSLDGGVLEQAIPVSVLAATPGAPSIRQISAYYSPESDFDFSAEVFQPKKNIKVASSQILLVSNERLQLSGTLVVSPAAEDLYEVQLRSPSDWELANVVTDAGAVLNFEKRQTEAGLNRYSVRLPSGVEAGESARLEFLVMNVPSEWLQEWQEQPIAFPKIEVVGATQAGGALVVQTADDIDVKALATKGLVPVLEREKPELGIAGLPADLAFRHETLEYE
;
A
#
# COMPACT_ATOMS: atom_id res chain seq x y z
N PHE A 1 -31.71 3.51 -9.40
CA PHE A 1 -30.36 3.06 -9.70
C PHE A 1 -29.75 2.42 -8.46
N GLN A 2 -28.95 1.39 -8.66
CA GLN A 2 -28.33 0.61 -7.59
C GLN A 2 -26.85 0.48 -7.86
N THR A 3 -25.99 0.76 -6.87
CA THR A 3 -24.54 0.58 -6.96
C THR A 3 -24.06 -0.33 -5.85
N SER A 4 -22.98 -1.06 -6.10
CA SER A 4 -22.26 -1.73 -5.03
C SER A 4 -21.45 -0.69 -4.21
N GLY A 5 -21.10 -0.98 -2.97
CA GLY A 5 -20.38 -0.06 -2.10
C GLY A 5 -19.01 0.42 -2.61
N LEU A 6 -18.52 -0.16 -3.71
CA LEU A 6 -17.25 0.22 -4.35
C LEU A 6 -17.42 1.21 -5.51
N LEU A 7 -18.65 1.55 -5.88
CA LEU A 7 -18.93 2.45 -7.00
C LEU A 7 -19.76 3.63 -6.51
N SER A 8 -19.36 4.82 -6.94
CA SER A 8 -20.10 6.06 -6.73
C SER A 8 -20.71 6.50 -8.06
N LEU A 9 -21.95 6.97 -8.00
CA LEU A 9 -22.65 7.55 -9.14
C LEU A 9 -22.70 9.07 -8.92
N ASP A 10 -22.07 9.83 -9.77
CA ASP A 10 -22.22 11.29 -9.77
C ASP A 10 -23.48 11.69 -10.51
N GLY A 11 -24.12 12.78 -10.06
CA GLY A 11 -25.44 13.18 -10.53
C GLY A 11 -25.52 13.29 -12.03
N GLY A 12 -26.21 12.33 -12.65
CA GLY A 12 -26.46 12.33 -14.08
C GLY A 12 -27.38 13.47 -14.49
N VAL A 13 -27.23 13.92 -15.72
CA VAL A 13 -28.21 14.81 -16.34
C VAL A 13 -29.44 13.98 -16.70
N LEU A 14 -30.57 14.34 -16.12
CA LEU A 14 -31.86 13.69 -16.35
C LEU A 14 -32.79 14.70 -16.98
N GLU A 15 -33.19 14.43 -18.20
CA GLU A 15 -34.24 15.17 -18.87
C GLU A 15 -35.58 14.47 -18.65
N GLN A 16 -36.61 15.24 -18.30
CA GLN A 16 -38.00 14.77 -18.11
C GLN A 16 -38.17 13.70 -17.01
N ALA A 17 -37.31 13.66 -16.01
CA ALA A 17 -37.44 12.76 -14.88
C ALA A 17 -37.55 13.51 -13.55
N ILE A 18 -38.43 13.01 -12.68
CA ILE A 18 -38.74 13.61 -11.37
C ILE A 18 -38.07 12.77 -10.29
N PRO A 19 -37.20 13.38 -9.41
CA PRO A 19 -36.64 12.66 -8.31
C PRO A 19 -37.73 12.17 -7.34
N VAL A 20 -37.67 10.92 -6.92
CA VAL A 20 -38.58 10.31 -5.93
C VAL A 20 -37.80 9.86 -4.71
N SER A 21 -38.49 9.68 -3.60
CA SER A 21 -37.90 9.19 -2.37
C SER A 21 -37.21 7.84 -2.59
N VAL A 22 -36.00 7.71 -2.12
CA VAL A 22 -35.24 6.45 -2.15
C VAL A 22 -35.91 5.47 -1.18
N LEU A 23 -36.24 4.30 -1.68
CA LEU A 23 -36.83 3.24 -0.84
C LEU A 23 -35.77 2.75 0.16
N ALA A 24 -36.18 2.48 1.40
CA ALA A 24 -35.33 1.87 2.39
C ALA A 24 -34.77 0.54 1.88
N ALA A 25 -33.51 0.28 2.16
CA ALA A 25 -32.85 -0.97 1.76
C ALA A 25 -33.66 -2.18 2.28
N THR A 26 -33.94 -3.13 1.40
CA THR A 26 -34.59 -4.37 1.79
C THR A 26 -33.68 -5.17 2.70
N PRO A 27 -34.09 -5.55 3.92
CA PRO A 27 -33.30 -6.40 4.79
C PRO A 27 -32.93 -7.70 4.08
N GLY A 28 -31.63 -8.03 4.01
CA GLY A 28 -31.16 -9.28 3.41
C GLY A 28 -30.53 -9.16 2.01
N ALA A 29 -30.42 -7.96 1.43
CA ALA A 29 -29.68 -7.71 0.20
C ALA A 29 -28.37 -6.98 0.52
N PRO A 30 -27.28 -7.69 0.87
CA PRO A 30 -26.14 -7.09 1.56
C PRO A 30 -25.20 -6.25 0.68
N SER A 31 -25.34 -6.26 -0.63
CA SER A 31 -24.35 -5.65 -1.52
C SER A 31 -24.88 -4.57 -2.46
N ILE A 32 -26.18 -4.28 -2.44
CA ILE A 32 -26.77 -3.31 -3.37
C ILE A 32 -27.48 -2.21 -2.59
N ARG A 33 -26.99 -0.98 -2.74
CA ARG A 33 -27.58 0.21 -2.13
C ARG A 33 -28.26 1.04 -3.20
N GLN A 34 -29.55 1.36 -3.00
CA GLN A 34 -30.23 2.34 -3.82
C GLN A 34 -29.79 3.75 -3.41
N ILE A 35 -29.22 4.50 -4.34
CA ILE A 35 -28.72 5.86 -4.10
C ILE A 35 -29.72 6.90 -4.58
N SER A 36 -30.37 6.64 -5.72
CA SER A 36 -31.32 7.55 -6.33
C SER A 36 -32.43 6.79 -7.01
N ALA A 37 -33.62 7.37 -7.02
CA ALA A 37 -34.76 6.87 -7.76
C ALA A 37 -35.44 8.03 -8.48
N TYR A 38 -35.83 7.82 -9.71
CA TYR A 38 -36.49 8.80 -10.55
C TYR A 38 -37.71 8.20 -11.22
N TYR A 39 -38.72 9.01 -11.41
CA TYR A 39 -39.90 8.68 -12.15
C TYR A 39 -40.00 9.52 -13.42
N SER A 40 -40.17 8.88 -14.57
CA SER A 40 -40.49 9.56 -15.81
C SER A 40 -41.94 9.34 -16.15
N PRO A 41 -42.78 10.39 -16.32
CA PRO A 41 -44.17 10.28 -16.76
C PRO A 41 -44.26 9.88 -18.23
N GLU A 42 -43.22 10.07 -19.00
CA GLU A 42 -43.17 9.77 -20.43
C GLU A 42 -42.20 8.61 -20.71
N SER A 43 -42.43 7.93 -21.82
CA SER A 43 -41.53 6.85 -22.27
C SER A 43 -40.26 7.36 -22.95
N ASP A 44 -40.22 8.61 -23.30
CA ASP A 44 -39.09 9.28 -23.97
C ASP A 44 -38.32 10.10 -22.94
N PHE A 45 -37.34 9.48 -22.32
CA PHE A 45 -36.42 10.12 -21.39
C PHE A 45 -34.99 9.67 -21.65
N ASP A 46 -34.05 10.59 -21.49
CA ASP A 46 -32.63 10.31 -21.55
C ASP A 46 -32.00 10.27 -20.14
N PHE A 47 -31.12 9.31 -19.93
CA PHE A 47 -30.33 9.20 -18.74
C PHE A 47 -28.85 8.97 -19.09
N SER A 48 -28.01 9.87 -18.64
CA SER A 48 -26.57 9.67 -18.66
C SER A 48 -26.00 9.83 -17.25
N ALA A 49 -25.06 8.98 -16.89
CA ALA A 49 -24.38 9.04 -15.62
C ALA A 49 -22.90 8.67 -15.78
N GLU A 50 -22.06 9.35 -15.05
CA GLU A 50 -20.67 8.98 -14.92
C GLU A 50 -20.51 8.06 -13.72
N VAL A 51 -19.89 6.91 -13.93
CA VAL A 51 -19.62 5.93 -12.88
C VAL A 51 -18.12 5.93 -12.64
N PHE A 52 -17.71 6.24 -11.43
CA PHE A 52 -16.31 6.23 -11.06
C PHE A 52 -16.07 5.43 -9.78
N GLN A 53 -14.90 4.85 -9.69
CA GLN A 53 -14.44 4.22 -8.48
C GLN A 53 -13.73 5.28 -7.62
N PRO A 54 -14.22 5.57 -6.42
CA PRO A 54 -13.54 6.54 -5.55
C PRO A 54 -12.11 6.09 -5.26
N LYS A 55 -11.20 7.05 -5.21
CA LYS A 55 -9.82 6.77 -4.82
C LYS A 55 -9.79 6.30 -3.37
N LYS A 56 -9.14 5.17 -3.13
CA LYS A 56 -8.90 4.69 -1.77
C LYS A 56 -8.08 5.73 -1.02
N ASN A 57 -8.55 6.13 0.15
CA ASN A 57 -7.82 7.04 1.03
C ASN A 57 -7.20 6.20 2.15
N ILE A 58 -5.97 5.75 1.93
CA ILE A 58 -5.22 4.90 2.86
C ILE A 58 -4.02 5.69 3.36
N LYS A 59 -3.90 5.84 4.66
CA LYS A 59 -2.69 6.34 5.30
C LYS A 59 -1.78 5.17 5.61
N VAL A 60 -0.49 5.35 5.40
CA VAL A 60 0.52 4.32 5.62
C VAL A 60 1.67 4.90 6.43
N ALA A 61 2.02 4.23 7.51
CA ALA A 61 3.30 4.43 8.18
C ALA A 61 4.16 3.18 7.97
N SER A 62 5.44 3.35 7.67
CA SER A 62 6.34 2.24 7.39
C SER A 62 7.64 2.32 8.18
N SER A 63 8.16 1.16 8.53
CA SER A 63 9.53 1.01 9.03
C SER A 63 10.17 -0.13 8.25
N GLN A 64 11.23 0.15 7.51
CA GLN A 64 11.82 -0.79 6.57
C GLN A 64 13.32 -0.93 6.85
N ILE A 65 13.80 -2.16 6.86
CA ILE A 65 15.19 -2.52 7.15
C ILE A 65 15.75 -3.31 5.99
N LEU A 66 16.70 -2.74 5.29
CA LEU A 66 17.47 -3.40 4.24
C LEU A 66 18.71 -4.04 4.86
N LEU A 67 18.75 -5.36 4.84
CA LEU A 67 19.94 -6.13 5.17
C LEU A 67 20.71 -6.45 3.91
N VAL A 68 21.97 -6.03 3.88
CA VAL A 68 22.93 -6.27 2.81
C VAL A 68 23.91 -7.35 3.27
N SER A 69 23.95 -8.45 2.56
CA SER A 69 24.90 -9.55 2.82
C SER A 69 25.60 -9.97 1.52
N ASN A 70 26.66 -10.74 1.60
CA ASN A 70 27.40 -11.23 0.42
C ASN A 70 26.57 -12.17 -0.47
N GLU A 71 25.48 -12.73 0.03
CA GLU A 71 24.67 -13.70 -0.70
C GLU A 71 23.40 -13.08 -1.29
N ARG A 72 22.83 -12.09 -0.62
CA ARG A 72 21.52 -11.53 -0.99
C ARG A 72 21.25 -10.18 -0.35
N LEU A 73 20.27 -9.50 -0.93
CA LEU A 73 19.60 -8.36 -0.33
C LEU A 73 18.27 -8.82 0.27
N GLN A 74 18.00 -8.42 1.50
CA GLN A 74 16.75 -8.73 2.19
C GLN A 74 16.16 -7.45 2.74
N LEU A 75 14.92 -7.14 2.36
CA LEU A 75 14.17 -6.05 2.96
C LEU A 75 13.05 -6.62 3.81
N SER A 76 13.09 -6.36 5.08
CA SER A 76 12.01 -6.61 6.02
C SER A 76 11.41 -5.29 6.47
N GLY A 77 10.15 -5.31 6.84
CA GLY A 77 9.53 -4.09 7.36
C GLY A 77 8.14 -4.29 7.90
N THR A 78 7.67 -3.21 8.50
CA THR A 78 6.31 -3.08 9.02
C THR A 78 5.58 -2.01 8.22
N LEU A 79 4.33 -2.29 7.86
CA LEU A 79 3.38 -1.35 7.31
C LEU A 79 2.20 -1.22 8.26
N VAL A 80 1.90 -0.01 8.71
CA VAL A 80 0.66 0.29 9.42
C VAL A 80 -0.27 0.95 8.41
N VAL A 81 -1.33 0.25 8.05
CA VAL A 81 -2.31 0.72 7.07
C VAL A 81 -3.58 1.16 7.77
N SER A 82 -4.07 2.36 7.44
CA SER A 82 -5.24 2.97 8.07
C SER A 82 -6.17 3.51 6.97
N PRO A 83 -7.24 2.78 6.61
CA PRO A 83 -8.24 3.26 5.68
C PRO A 83 -9.08 4.36 6.32
N ALA A 84 -9.29 5.47 5.60
CA ALA A 84 -9.99 6.63 6.14
C ALA A 84 -11.51 6.65 5.85
N ALA A 85 -11.95 6.01 4.78
CA ALA A 85 -13.31 6.16 4.28
C ALA A 85 -14.09 4.84 4.12
N GLU A 86 -13.41 3.76 3.80
CA GLU A 86 -14.03 2.45 3.52
C GLU A 86 -13.22 1.33 4.15
N ASP A 87 -13.87 0.24 4.53
CA ASP A 87 -13.21 -0.95 5.05
C ASP A 87 -12.27 -1.55 4.01
N LEU A 88 -11.13 -2.03 4.46
CA LEU A 88 -10.07 -2.55 3.63
C LEU A 88 -9.93 -4.06 3.80
N TYR A 89 -10.30 -4.83 2.77
CA TYR A 89 -10.20 -6.30 2.76
C TYR A 89 -9.00 -6.82 1.95
N GLU A 90 -8.34 -5.93 1.22
CA GLU A 90 -7.19 -6.25 0.38
C GLU A 90 -6.22 -5.07 0.37
N VAL A 91 -4.95 -5.36 0.62
CA VAL A 91 -3.84 -4.42 0.44
C VAL A 91 -3.07 -4.80 -0.82
N GLN A 92 -2.88 -3.86 -1.72
CA GLN A 92 -2.03 -4.05 -2.89
C GLN A 92 -0.66 -3.48 -2.62
N LEU A 93 0.36 -4.34 -2.66
CA LEU A 93 1.76 -3.96 -2.53
C LEU A 93 2.41 -3.89 -3.90
N ARG A 94 3.36 -2.98 -4.05
CA ARG A 94 4.18 -2.81 -5.24
C ARG A 94 5.64 -2.85 -4.83
N SER A 95 6.46 -3.62 -5.55
CA SER A 95 7.91 -3.70 -5.39
C SER A 95 8.62 -3.58 -6.75
N PRO A 96 9.92 -3.26 -6.78
CA PRO A 96 10.71 -3.42 -8.00
C PRO A 96 10.68 -4.86 -8.52
N SER A 97 10.82 -5.06 -9.84
CA SER A 97 10.62 -6.36 -10.50
C SER A 97 11.62 -7.44 -10.09
N ASP A 98 12.79 -7.03 -9.66
CA ASP A 98 13.88 -7.87 -9.16
C ASP A 98 13.73 -8.28 -7.68
N TRP A 99 12.71 -7.74 -6.99
CA TRP A 99 12.40 -8.04 -5.60
C TRP A 99 11.17 -8.92 -5.48
N GLU A 100 11.31 -10.09 -4.87
CA GLU A 100 10.23 -11.05 -4.67
C GLU A 100 9.71 -11.02 -3.24
N LEU A 101 8.38 -10.89 -3.11
CA LEU A 101 7.70 -10.97 -1.82
C LEU A 101 7.73 -12.43 -1.33
N ALA A 102 8.38 -12.65 -0.20
CA ALA A 102 8.52 -13.97 0.40
C ALA A 102 7.44 -14.25 1.43
N ASN A 103 7.05 -13.22 2.21
CA ASN A 103 6.08 -13.40 3.30
C ASN A 103 5.38 -12.09 3.64
N VAL A 104 4.13 -12.19 4.11
CA VAL A 104 3.40 -11.14 4.81
C VAL A 104 2.69 -11.76 6.00
N VAL A 105 2.84 -11.14 7.17
CA VAL A 105 2.19 -11.60 8.40
C VAL A 105 1.47 -10.44 9.11
N THR A 106 0.48 -10.76 9.91
CA THR A 106 -0.15 -9.79 10.81
C THR A 106 0.71 -9.60 12.07
N ASP A 107 0.40 -8.62 12.89
CA ASP A 107 0.99 -8.41 14.22
C ASP A 107 0.83 -9.62 15.16
N ALA A 108 -0.24 -10.41 14.97
CA ALA A 108 -0.45 -11.67 15.70
C ALA A 108 0.37 -12.84 15.13
N GLY A 109 1.20 -12.62 14.11
CA GLY A 109 2.03 -13.66 13.48
C GLY A 109 1.27 -14.57 12.50
N ALA A 110 0.03 -14.26 12.17
CA ALA A 110 -0.73 -15.03 11.17
C ALA A 110 -0.23 -14.70 9.76
N VAL A 111 0.14 -15.76 9.02
CA VAL A 111 0.58 -15.63 7.62
C VAL A 111 -0.62 -15.26 6.75
N LEU A 112 -0.46 -14.22 5.95
CA LEU A 112 -1.47 -13.76 5.00
C LEU A 112 -1.23 -14.35 3.62
N ASN A 113 -2.31 -14.74 2.97
CA ASN A 113 -2.25 -15.17 1.58
C ASN A 113 -2.10 -13.95 0.66
N PHE A 114 -1.22 -14.07 -0.30
CA PHE A 114 -1.05 -13.06 -1.35
C PHE A 114 -0.94 -13.70 -2.73
N GLU A 115 -1.32 -12.95 -3.74
CA GLU A 115 -1.23 -13.35 -5.14
C GLU A 115 -0.37 -12.33 -5.88
N LYS A 116 0.64 -12.81 -6.61
CA LYS A 116 1.40 -11.97 -7.54
C LYS A 116 0.49 -11.71 -8.75
N ARG A 117 0.20 -10.45 -9.02
CA ARG A 117 -0.56 -10.02 -10.18
C ARG A 117 0.38 -9.59 -11.29
N GLN A 118 -0.18 -9.34 -12.46
CA GLN A 118 0.58 -8.99 -13.66
C GLN A 118 1.58 -7.86 -13.37
N THR A 119 2.80 -8.08 -13.79
CA THR A 119 3.92 -7.14 -13.67
C THR A 119 3.72 -5.99 -14.65
N GLU A 120 3.68 -4.78 -14.17
CA GLU A 120 3.92 -3.60 -15.00
C GLU A 120 5.41 -3.52 -15.30
N ALA A 121 5.83 -2.89 -16.39
CA ALA A 121 7.24 -2.79 -16.74
C ALA A 121 8.08 -2.27 -15.56
N GLY A 122 8.98 -3.10 -15.04
CA GLY A 122 9.86 -2.78 -13.92
C GLY A 122 9.27 -2.89 -12.51
N LEU A 123 8.03 -3.36 -12.33
CA LEU A 123 7.39 -3.47 -11.02
C LEU A 123 6.60 -4.78 -10.87
N ASN A 124 6.70 -5.40 -9.70
CA ASN A 124 5.80 -6.47 -9.26
C ASN A 124 4.63 -5.87 -8.47
N ARG A 125 3.46 -6.46 -8.61
CA ARG A 125 2.27 -6.12 -7.84
C ARG A 125 1.75 -7.36 -7.11
N TYR A 126 1.47 -7.21 -5.82
CA TYR A 126 0.95 -8.29 -4.97
C TYR A 126 -0.37 -7.85 -4.36
N SER A 127 -1.36 -8.74 -4.38
CA SER A 127 -2.64 -8.56 -3.72
C SER A 127 -2.64 -9.39 -2.44
N VAL A 128 -2.62 -8.73 -1.29
CA VAL A 128 -2.60 -9.35 0.04
C VAL A 128 -4.01 -9.31 0.62
N ARG A 129 -4.59 -10.45 0.92
CA ARG A 129 -5.93 -10.55 1.49
C ARG A 129 -5.91 -10.38 3.00
N LEU A 130 -6.82 -9.57 3.52
CA LEU A 130 -7.05 -9.34 4.94
C LEU A 130 -8.32 -10.08 5.35
N PRO A 131 -8.23 -11.26 5.99
CA PRO A 131 -9.40 -12.11 6.26
C PRO A 131 -10.47 -11.43 7.11
N SER A 132 -10.06 -10.63 8.09
CA SER A 132 -10.99 -9.90 8.97
C SER A 132 -11.34 -8.51 8.44
N GLY A 133 -10.65 -8.04 7.38
CA GLY A 133 -10.72 -6.64 6.98
C GLY A 133 -10.08 -5.69 7.99
N VAL A 134 -10.03 -4.41 7.65
CA VAL A 134 -9.68 -3.30 8.53
C VAL A 134 -10.78 -2.27 8.38
N GLU A 135 -11.50 -1.97 9.44
CA GLU A 135 -12.60 -1.01 9.42
C GLU A 135 -12.09 0.41 9.15
N ALA A 136 -12.94 1.23 8.54
CA ALA A 136 -12.61 2.64 8.30
C ALA A 136 -12.30 3.36 9.62
N GLY A 137 -11.16 4.03 9.71
CA GLY A 137 -10.67 4.70 10.92
C GLY A 137 -9.83 3.82 11.86
N GLU A 138 -9.80 2.52 11.66
CA GLU A 138 -8.91 1.61 12.37
C GLU A 138 -7.57 1.45 11.67
N SER A 139 -6.65 0.72 12.27
CA SER A 139 -5.33 0.44 11.72
C SER A 139 -4.97 -1.03 11.83
N ALA A 140 -4.34 -1.57 10.80
CA ALA A 140 -3.74 -2.88 10.84
C ALA A 140 -2.23 -2.78 10.63
N ARG A 141 -1.48 -3.58 11.38
CA ARG A 141 -0.04 -3.74 11.24
C ARG A 141 0.24 -5.01 10.45
N LEU A 142 1.02 -4.85 9.40
CA LEU A 142 1.48 -5.92 8.53
C LEU A 142 3.01 -5.94 8.56
N GLU A 143 3.59 -7.10 8.71
CA GLU A 143 5.04 -7.30 8.56
C GLU A 143 5.29 -8.03 7.25
N PHE A 144 6.30 -7.62 6.52
CA PHE A 144 6.62 -8.20 5.23
C PHE A 144 8.09 -8.50 5.09
N LEU A 145 8.39 -9.42 4.18
CA LEU A 145 9.74 -9.80 3.79
C LEU A 145 9.79 -9.88 2.27
N VAL A 146 10.72 -9.14 1.66
CA VAL A 146 11.08 -9.27 0.25
C VAL A 146 12.56 -9.54 0.12
N MET A 147 12.94 -10.23 -0.94
CA MET A 147 14.32 -10.65 -1.21
C MET A 147 14.71 -10.36 -2.65
N ASN A 148 15.99 -10.08 -2.84
CA ASN A 148 16.65 -9.98 -4.13
C ASN A 148 18.00 -10.67 -4.06
N VAL A 149 18.36 -11.41 -5.12
CA VAL A 149 19.70 -11.94 -5.34
C VAL A 149 20.20 -11.34 -6.65
N PRO A 150 20.93 -10.21 -6.58
CA PRO A 150 21.48 -9.58 -7.78
C PRO A 150 22.40 -10.53 -8.52
N SER A 151 22.29 -10.60 -9.84
CA SER A 151 23.10 -11.51 -10.66
C SER A 151 24.61 -11.23 -10.56
N GLU A 152 24.96 -9.97 -10.36
CA GLU A 152 26.33 -9.49 -10.19
C GLU A 152 26.97 -10.02 -8.90
N TRP A 153 26.17 -10.36 -7.90
CA TRP A 153 26.65 -10.84 -6.59
C TRP A 153 27.12 -12.30 -6.60
N LEU A 154 26.88 -13.00 -7.67
CA LEU A 154 27.43 -14.34 -7.90
C LEU A 154 28.92 -14.30 -8.29
N GLN A 155 29.49 -13.11 -8.48
CA GLN A 155 30.89 -12.87 -8.83
C GLN A 155 31.57 -12.06 -7.74
N GLU A 156 32.90 -12.08 -7.68
CA GLU A 156 33.63 -11.17 -6.80
C GLU A 156 33.39 -9.71 -7.21
N TRP A 157 32.90 -8.89 -6.28
CA TRP A 157 32.67 -7.46 -6.48
C TRP A 157 33.42 -6.65 -5.41
N GLN A 158 33.86 -5.42 -5.75
CA GLN A 158 34.53 -4.50 -4.84
C GLN A 158 33.64 -3.33 -4.42
N GLU A 159 32.90 -2.77 -5.36
CA GLU A 159 31.95 -1.70 -5.12
C GLU A 159 30.70 -1.94 -5.96
N GLN A 160 29.52 -1.88 -5.34
CA GLN A 160 28.23 -2.03 -6.02
C GLN A 160 27.25 -0.95 -5.54
N PRO A 161 26.71 -0.11 -6.42
CA PRO A 161 25.64 0.80 -6.07
C PRO A 161 24.33 0.01 -5.88
N ILE A 162 23.65 0.24 -4.75
CA ILE A 162 22.35 -0.36 -4.43
C ILE A 162 21.34 0.76 -4.25
N ALA A 163 20.24 0.69 -4.96
CA ALA A 163 19.09 1.53 -4.69
C ALA A 163 18.24 0.91 -3.57
N PHE A 164 17.81 1.71 -2.60
CA PHE A 164 16.88 1.24 -1.58
C PHE A 164 15.56 0.86 -2.25
N PRO A 165 15.09 -0.40 -2.12
CA PRO A 165 13.87 -0.85 -2.81
C PRO A 165 12.64 -0.18 -2.21
N LYS A 166 11.80 0.40 -3.07
CA LYS A 166 10.53 1.00 -2.64
C LYS A 166 9.43 -0.04 -2.58
N ILE A 167 8.97 -0.36 -1.37
CA ILE A 167 7.78 -1.17 -1.17
C ILE A 167 6.64 -0.22 -0.82
N GLU A 168 5.65 -0.16 -1.70
CA GLU A 168 4.57 0.82 -1.61
C GLU A 168 3.21 0.14 -1.51
N VAL A 169 2.31 0.75 -0.75
CA VAL A 169 0.87 0.41 -0.77
C VAL A 169 0.21 1.19 -1.89
N VAL A 170 -0.37 0.49 -2.84
CA VAL A 170 -1.08 1.10 -3.97
C VAL A 170 -2.33 1.83 -3.47
N GLY A 171 -2.46 3.10 -3.85
CA GLY A 171 -3.57 3.94 -3.41
C GLY A 171 -3.36 4.61 -2.05
N ALA A 172 -2.16 4.53 -1.47
CA ALA A 172 -1.81 5.34 -0.32
C ALA A 172 -1.85 6.83 -0.67
N THR A 173 -2.48 7.62 0.18
CA THR A 173 -2.60 9.09 0.03
C THR A 173 -1.63 9.84 0.92
N GLN A 174 -1.21 9.22 2.01
CA GLN A 174 -0.14 9.68 2.88
C GLN A 174 0.74 8.50 3.21
N ALA A 175 2.04 8.67 3.11
CA ALA A 175 3.00 7.68 3.56
C ALA A 175 4.22 8.39 4.14
N GLY A 176 4.67 7.87 5.28
CA GLY A 176 5.89 8.32 5.95
C GLY A 176 6.51 7.14 6.67
N GLY A 177 7.74 7.30 7.12
CA GLY A 177 8.36 6.23 7.87
C GLY A 177 9.87 6.32 8.01
N ALA A 178 10.46 5.20 8.39
CA ALA A 178 11.89 5.02 8.58
C ALA A 178 12.46 3.99 7.61
N LEU A 179 13.65 4.26 7.11
CA LEU A 179 14.47 3.38 6.31
C LEU A 179 15.77 3.14 7.06
N VAL A 180 16.12 1.87 7.24
CA VAL A 180 17.37 1.45 7.91
C VAL A 180 18.15 0.58 6.97
N VAL A 181 19.47 0.76 6.91
CA VAL A 181 20.38 -0.14 6.22
C VAL A 181 21.26 -0.80 7.27
N GLN A 182 21.36 -2.10 7.19
CA GLN A 182 22.26 -2.95 7.97
C GLN A 182 23.14 -3.75 7.01
N THR A 183 24.40 -3.90 7.34
CA THR A 183 25.33 -4.69 6.54
C THR A 183 25.88 -5.87 7.34
N ALA A 184 26.34 -6.90 6.65
CA ALA A 184 27.18 -7.93 7.25
C ALA A 184 28.53 -7.33 7.67
N ASP A 185 29.21 -7.99 8.64
CA ASP A 185 30.43 -7.47 9.28
C ASP A 185 31.60 -7.12 8.33
N ASP A 186 31.59 -7.69 7.14
CA ASP A 186 32.62 -7.51 6.10
C ASP A 186 32.19 -6.54 4.98
N ILE A 187 31.07 -5.84 5.13
CA ILE A 187 30.54 -4.91 4.16
C ILE A 187 30.39 -3.52 4.76
N ASP A 188 31.03 -2.53 4.16
CA ASP A 188 30.84 -1.13 4.48
C ASP A 188 29.83 -0.47 3.54
N VAL A 189 28.97 0.38 4.08
CA VAL A 189 27.95 1.11 3.31
C VAL A 189 28.09 2.62 3.50
N LYS A 190 27.90 3.36 2.41
CA LYS A 190 27.80 4.83 2.43
C LYS A 190 26.64 5.30 1.58
N ALA A 191 25.92 6.31 2.03
CA ALA A 191 24.90 6.95 1.24
C ALA A 191 25.52 7.74 0.08
N LEU A 192 25.04 7.51 -1.15
CA LEU A 192 25.45 8.24 -2.35
C LEU A 192 24.49 9.37 -2.70
N ALA A 193 23.19 9.12 -2.51
CA ALA A 193 22.13 10.09 -2.71
C ALA A 193 21.03 9.89 -1.65
N THR A 194 20.42 10.97 -1.19
CA THR A 194 19.39 10.93 -0.11
C THR A 194 18.30 11.97 -0.37
N LYS A 195 17.78 12.03 -1.57
CA LYS A 195 16.71 12.98 -1.91
C LYS A 195 15.43 12.63 -1.16
N GLY A 196 14.83 13.59 -0.48
CA GLY A 196 13.61 13.39 0.29
C GLY A 196 13.80 12.60 1.59
N LEU A 197 15.04 12.29 1.96
CA LEU A 197 15.41 11.58 3.19
C LEU A 197 16.09 12.50 4.19
N VAL A 198 15.76 12.34 5.46
CA VAL A 198 16.38 13.06 6.58
C VAL A 198 17.06 12.05 7.50
N PRO A 199 18.34 12.19 7.82
CA PRO A 199 19.02 11.30 8.75
C PRO A 199 18.31 11.26 10.12
N VAL A 200 18.17 10.06 10.68
CA VAL A 200 17.54 9.83 11.97
C VAL A 200 18.57 9.97 13.08
N LEU A 201 18.27 10.79 14.08
CA LEU A 201 19.07 10.91 15.29
C LEU A 201 18.75 9.79 16.28
N GLU A 202 19.68 9.39 17.11
CA GLU A 202 19.49 8.32 18.11
C GLU A 202 18.24 8.51 18.99
N ARG A 203 17.97 9.75 19.39
CA ARG A 203 16.79 10.10 20.22
C ARG A 203 15.45 9.92 19.50
N GLU A 204 15.44 9.86 18.16
CA GLU A 204 14.23 9.73 17.32
C GLU A 204 13.92 8.26 17.01
N LYS A 205 14.89 7.36 17.16
CA LYS A 205 14.74 5.93 16.84
C LYS A 205 13.57 5.25 17.54
N PRO A 206 13.28 5.51 18.85
CA PRO A 206 12.13 4.89 19.52
C PRO A 206 10.79 5.26 18.89
N GLU A 207 10.61 6.52 18.50
CA GLU A 207 9.36 7.03 17.89
C GLU A 207 9.11 6.41 16.51
N LEU A 208 10.20 6.04 15.82
CA LEU A 208 10.13 5.41 14.50
C LEU A 208 10.08 3.86 14.55
N GLY A 209 10.05 3.28 15.75
CA GLY A 209 10.00 1.84 15.93
C GLY A 209 11.28 1.10 15.56
N ILE A 210 12.43 1.80 15.54
CA ILE A 210 13.76 1.25 15.19
C ILE A 210 14.74 1.32 16.36
N ALA A 211 14.24 1.49 17.59
CA ALA A 211 15.09 1.51 18.78
C ALA A 211 15.83 0.19 18.98
N GLY A 212 17.13 0.27 19.32
CA GLY A 212 17.96 -0.89 19.59
C GLY A 212 18.33 -1.72 18.35
N LEU A 213 17.93 -1.31 17.15
CA LEU A 213 18.39 -1.94 15.93
C LEU A 213 19.82 -1.47 15.62
N PRO A 214 20.77 -2.37 15.33
CA PRO A 214 22.02 -1.98 14.73
C PRO A 214 21.72 -1.35 13.37
N ALA A 215 22.26 -0.18 13.10
CA ALA A 215 21.98 0.52 11.86
C ALA A 215 23.25 1.23 11.40
N ASP A 216 23.72 0.89 10.21
CA ASP A 216 24.82 1.58 9.57
C ASP A 216 24.34 2.92 8.99
N LEU A 217 23.14 2.91 8.40
CA LEU A 217 22.43 4.10 7.95
C LEU A 217 20.99 4.07 8.41
N ALA A 218 20.45 5.22 8.83
CA ALA A 218 19.05 5.37 9.19
C ALA A 218 18.52 6.73 8.71
N PHE A 219 17.38 6.69 8.02
CA PHE A 219 16.70 7.84 7.46
C PHE A 219 15.20 7.81 7.78
N ARG A 220 14.58 9.00 7.78
CA ARG A 220 13.12 9.13 7.76
C ARG A 220 12.67 9.82 6.48
N HIS A 221 11.45 9.54 6.08
CA HIS A 221 10.76 10.21 4.99
C HIS A 221 9.34 10.58 5.41
N GLU A 222 8.81 11.66 4.86
CA GLU A 222 7.46 12.17 5.14
C GLU A 222 6.53 12.05 3.91
N THR A 223 7.08 11.64 2.78
CA THR A 223 6.36 11.50 1.51
C THR A 223 6.77 10.20 0.83
N LEU A 224 5.99 9.80 -0.20
CA LEU A 224 6.32 8.66 -1.07
C LEU A 224 7.46 8.97 -2.05
N GLU A 225 7.82 10.24 -2.23
CA GLU A 225 8.84 10.69 -3.17
C GLU A 225 10.20 10.82 -2.47
N TYR A 226 10.92 9.70 -2.37
CA TYR A 226 12.31 9.68 -1.89
C TYR A 226 13.20 8.83 -2.80
N GLU A 227 14.50 9.10 -2.80
CA GLU A 227 15.57 8.36 -3.50
C GLU A 227 16.78 8.18 -2.58
#